data_e103938ac0160187b9afb3d099873c7b
#
_entry.id   e103938ac0160187b9afb3d099873c7b
#
_cell.length_a   1.000
_cell.length_b   1.000
_cell.length_c   1.000
_cell.angle_alpha   90.00
_cell.angle_beta   90.00
_cell.angle_gamma   90.00
#
_symmetry.space_group_name_H-M   'P 1'
#
loop_
_entity.id
_entity.type
_entity.pdbx_description
1 polymer ?
#
loop_
_entity_poly.entity_id
_entity_poly.type
_entity_poly.pdbx_seq_one_letter_code
_entity_poly.pdbx_strand_id
1 'polypeptide(L)'
;MAESVLFTCVGTTDTVRGLRDGGMMHAMRHYRPQKVYIFVSSEMEMLNQRDRRYEKTFRFIQEKWGGYAPEVRYNLSGIVDADDLDQVAQPMSDFFEQVVRENPEAQILINLSSGTPQMKMILAQLALNNRYNDRDIVGVQVRNPDKRSGDSDRTNKKNYSVEEELELNEDEEPDAPNRCSEPKLFAIQRDRVSAQMRSLLARRDYRALEALGDQLPPEVLPLIRHLAVRNDLQTEEAYRLARPLNLPFKLYPVKHAAGSEYRELSEYYLLLRNLQLTGRYSEFVLRINPFLTHLMARQMEISLPEET
;
A
#
# COMPACT_ATOMS: atom_id res chain seq x y z
N MET A 1 12.87 19.13 11.11
CA MET A 1 11.83 18.37 10.39
C MET A 1 12.55 17.36 9.53
N ALA A 2 12.04 16.14 9.42
CA ALA A 2 12.61 15.15 8.48
C ALA A 2 12.57 15.72 7.06
N GLU A 3 13.56 15.39 6.24
CA GLU A 3 13.56 15.76 4.82
C GLU A 3 12.37 15.09 4.12
N SER A 4 11.61 15.84 3.32
CA SER A 4 10.50 15.30 2.55
C SER A 4 10.66 15.60 1.05
N VAL A 5 10.18 14.68 0.24
CA VAL A 5 10.28 14.72 -1.22
C VAL A 5 8.91 14.53 -1.82
N LEU A 6 8.53 15.32 -2.81
CA LEU A 6 7.27 15.16 -3.53
C LEU A 6 7.51 14.48 -4.88
N PHE A 7 6.84 13.36 -5.09
CA PHE A 7 6.70 12.73 -6.39
C PHE A 7 5.33 13.04 -7.00
N THR A 8 5.30 13.59 -8.20
CA THR A 8 4.06 14.04 -8.83
C THR A 8 4.08 13.86 -10.34
N CYS A 9 2.91 13.65 -10.92
CA CYS A 9 2.65 13.95 -12.32
C CYS A 9 2.12 15.38 -12.43
N VAL A 10 2.00 15.86 -13.63
CA VAL A 10 1.33 17.12 -13.97
C VAL A 10 0.27 16.89 -15.04
N GLY A 11 -0.78 17.65 -14.97
CA GLY A 11 -1.87 17.66 -15.94
C GLY A 11 -2.28 19.07 -16.33
N THR A 12 -3.31 19.20 -17.13
CA THR A 12 -3.80 20.50 -17.66
C THR A 12 -4.29 21.45 -16.56
N THR A 13 -4.52 20.95 -15.34
CA THR A 13 -4.92 21.75 -14.18
C THR A 13 -3.75 22.17 -13.29
N ASP A 14 -2.56 21.66 -13.56
CA ASP A 14 -1.34 22.10 -12.90
C ASP A 14 -0.67 23.20 -13.74
N THR A 15 -0.11 24.20 -13.17
CA THR A 15 0.14 24.47 -11.75
C THR A 15 -1.01 25.18 -11.03
N VAL A 16 -1.71 26.06 -11.70
CA VAL A 16 -2.86 26.85 -11.25
C VAL A 16 -3.96 26.81 -12.30
N ARG A 17 -5.20 26.78 -11.89
CA ARG A 17 -6.36 26.79 -12.79
C ARG A 17 -7.61 27.32 -12.10
N GLY A 18 -8.29 28.25 -12.75
CA GLY A 18 -9.51 28.85 -12.24
C GLY A 18 -9.26 29.53 -10.90
N LEU A 19 -8.16 30.28 -10.81
CA LEU A 19 -7.73 31.05 -9.65
C LEU A 19 -7.49 30.17 -8.38
N ARG A 20 -7.15 28.90 -8.57
CA ARG A 20 -6.85 27.95 -7.48
C ARG A 20 -5.66 27.07 -7.82
N ASP A 21 -4.88 26.72 -6.81
CA ASP A 21 -3.79 25.79 -6.94
C ASP A 21 -4.24 24.48 -7.61
N GLY A 22 -3.45 23.99 -8.54
CA GLY A 22 -3.50 22.60 -8.98
C GLY A 22 -2.97 21.66 -7.90
N GLY A 23 -3.11 20.35 -8.13
CA GLY A 23 -2.75 19.34 -7.13
C GLY A 23 -1.30 19.43 -6.67
N MET A 24 -0.36 19.61 -7.59
CA MET A 24 1.06 19.74 -7.28
C MET A 24 1.34 20.99 -6.43
N MET A 25 0.89 22.16 -6.89
CA MET A 25 1.16 23.43 -6.20
C MET A 25 0.55 23.44 -4.79
N HIS A 26 -0.69 22.94 -4.64
CA HIS A 26 -1.36 22.86 -3.35
C HIS A 26 -0.66 21.89 -2.37
N ALA A 27 -0.20 20.74 -2.84
CA ALA A 27 0.61 19.84 -2.02
C ALA A 27 1.92 20.53 -1.57
N MET A 28 2.62 21.22 -2.47
CA MET A 28 3.83 21.97 -2.14
C MET A 28 3.58 23.09 -1.11
N ARG A 29 2.43 23.76 -1.18
CA ARG A 29 2.04 24.83 -0.23
C ARG A 29 1.99 24.31 1.21
N HIS A 30 1.42 23.15 1.42
CA HIS A 30 1.15 22.62 2.75
C HIS A 30 2.23 21.70 3.31
N TYR A 31 2.95 20.97 2.45
CA TYR A 31 4.00 20.02 2.89
C TYR A 31 5.41 20.57 2.79
N ARG A 32 5.65 21.60 1.98
CA ARG A 32 6.98 22.25 1.81
C ARG A 32 8.11 21.24 1.56
N PRO A 33 7.99 20.31 0.58
CA PRO A 33 9.03 19.34 0.30
C PRO A 33 10.34 20.02 -0.14
N GLN A 34 11.50 19.48 0.24
CA GLN A 34 12.79 20.00 -0.15
C GLN A 34 13.13 19.69 -1.61
N LYS A 35 12.57 18.58 -2.14
CA LYS A 35 12.74 18.19 -3.55
C LYS A 35 11.39 17.86 -4.17
N VAL A 36 11.26 18.16 -5.45
CA VAL A 36 10.05 17.86 -6.23
C VAL A 36 10.45 17.14 -7.51
N TYR A 37 9.98 15.91 -7.66
CA TYR A 37 10.18 15.09 -8.86
C TYR A 37 8.90 15.08 -9.67
N ILE A 38 8.98 15.57 -10.91
CA ILE A 38 7.82 15.80 -11.77
C ILE A 38 7.90 14.90 -13.00
N PHE A 39 6.93 14.02 -13.15
CA PHE A 39 6.75 13.21 -14.35
C PHE A 39 5.89 13.98 -15.37
N VAL A 40 6.47 14.20 -16.56
CA VAL A 40 5.90 15.09 -17.59
C VAL A 40 5.65 14.30 -18.87
N SER A 41 4.41 14.28 -19.36
CA SER A 41 4.08 13.74 -20.68
C SER A 41 4.42 14.74 -21.80
N SER A 42 4.47 14.26 -23.04
CA SER A 42 4.76 15.11 -24.21
C SER A 42 3.80 16.29 -24.36
N GLU A 43 2.51 16.10 -24.07
CA GLU A 43 1.53 17.18 -24.11
C GLU A 43 1.86 18.26 -23.07
N MET A 44 2.18 17.86 -21.83
CA MET A 44 2.52 18.82 -20.77
C MET A 44 3.85 19.52 -21.03
N GLU A 45 4.80 18.84 -21.65
CA GLU A 45 6.05 19.44 -22.10
C GLU A 45 5.81 20.51 -23.18
N MET A 46 5.01 20.23 -24.20
CA MET A 46 4.62 21.19 -25.23
C MET A 46 3.92 22.42 -24.64
N LEU A 47 3.03 22.22 -23.67
CA LEU A 47 2.39 23.32 -22.96
C LEU A 47 3.40 24.17 -22.21
N ASN A 48 4.35 23.55 -21.52
CA ASN A 48 5.40 24.27 -20.82
C ASN A 48 6.34 25.03 -21.75
N GLN A 49 6.68 24.45 -22.91
CA GLN A 49 7.47 25.14 -23.94
C GLN A 49 6.76 26.40 -24.47
N ARG A 50 5.43 26.36 -24.55
CA ARG A 50 4.60 27.48 -25.05
C ARG A 50 4.50 28.63 -24.04
N ASP A 51 4.23 28.34 -22.75
CA ASP A 51 3.86 29.36 -21.75
C ASP A 51 4.80 29.39 -20.53
N ARG A 52 5.79 28.50 -20.45
CA ARG A 52 6.79 28.41 -19.35
C ARG A 52 6.13 28.28 -17.97
N ARG A 53 5.00 27.56 -17.89
CA ARG A 53 4.17 27.49 -16.67
C ARG A 53 4.90 27.03 -15.44
N TYR A 54 5.77 26.03 -15.54
CA TYR A 54 6.50 25.53 -14.38
C TYR A 54 7.54 26.53 -13.89
N GLU A 55 8.31 27.14 -14.76
CA GLU A 55 9.31 28.13 -14.39
C GLU A 55 8.68 29.36 -13.74
N LYS A 56 7.56 29.85 -14.31
CA LYS A 56 6.79 30.98 -13.75
C LYS A 56 6.24 30.65 -12.37
N THR A 57 5.70 29.44 -12.20
CA THR A 57 5.14 28.98 -10.93
C THR A 57 6.23 28.85 -9.86
N PHE A 58 7.37 28.23 -10.15
CA PHE A 58 8.45 28.11 -9.18
C PHE A 58 9.07 29.46 -8.81
N ARG A 59 9.15 30.40 -9.75
CA ARG A 59 9.56 31.78 -9.46
C ARG A 59 8.55 32.46 -8.52
N PHE A 60 7.26 32.40 -8.84
CA PHE A 60 6.18 32.92 -8.01
C PHE A 60 6.23 32.36 -6.58
N ILE A 61 6.39 31.03 -6.46
CA ILE A 61 6.53 30.34 -5.17
C ILE A 61 7.72 30.88 -4.38
N GLN A 62 8.88 31.04 -5.00
CA GLN A 62 10.06 31.56 -4.35
C GLN A 62 9.86 32.99 -3.86
N GLU A 63 9.19 33.84 -4.64
CA GLU A 63 8.93 35.25 -4.31
C GLU A 63 7.85 35.39 -3.21
N LYS A 64 6.77 34.62 -3.30
CA LYS A 64 5.60 34.79 -2.41
C LYS A 64 5.64 33.93 -1.16
N TRP A 65 6.33 32.80 -1.17
CA TRP A 65 6.31 31.85 -0.05
C TRP A 65 7.56 31.95 0.85
N GLY A 66 8.06 33.16 1.07
CA GLY A 66 9.15 33.41 2.01
C GLY A 66 10.50 32.82 1.60
N GLY A 67 10.79 32.83 0.30
CA GLY A 67 12.04 32.30 -0.26
C GLY A 67 12.07 30.77 -0.39
N TYR A 68 10.93 30.10 -0.25
CA TYR A 68 10.89 28.64 -0.45
C TYR A 68 11.20 28.28 -1.90
N ALA A 69 12.30 27.53 -2.09
CA ALA A 69 12.80 27.14 -3.39
C ALA A 69 13.24 25.66 -3.33
N PRO A 70 12.35 24.70 -3.61
CA PRO A 70 12.72 23.29 -3.62
C PRO A 70 13.63 22.96 -4.80
N GLU A 71 14.45 21.92 -4.68
CA GLU A 71 15.14 21.33 -5.80
C GLU A 71 14.10 20.64 -6.72
N VAL A 72 14.03 21.03 -8.00
CA VAL A 72 13.06 20.49 -8.95
C VAL A 72 13.76 19.63 -9.99
N ARG A 73 13.26 18.40 -10.16
CA ARG A 73 13.74 17.45 -11.18
C ARG A 73 12.61 17.00 -12.07
N TYR A 74 12.80 17.13 -13.37
CA TYR A 74 11.85 16.74 -14.38
C TYR A 74 12.23 15.42 -15.02
N ASN A 75 11.28 14.52 -15.17
CA ASN A 75 11.36 13.40 -16.09
C ASN A 75 10.48 13.71 -17.30
N LEU A 76 11.10 14.08 -18.41
CA LEU A 76 10.44 14.29 -19.70
C LEU A 76 10.26 12.92 -20.34
N SER A 77 9.10 12.29 -20.13
CA SER A 77 8.89 10.88 -20.48
C SER A 77 8.82 10.61 -21.97
N GLY A 78 8.51 11.63 -22.79
CA GLY A 78 8.28 11.48 -24.23
C GLY A 78 6.97 10.74 -24.57
N ILE A 79 6.15 10.41 -23.58
CA ILE A 79 4.88 9.69 -23.77
C ILE A 79 3.86 10.61 -24.42
N VAL A 80 3.37 10.20 -25.59
CA VAL A 80 2.41 10.96 -26.38
C VAL A 80 0.98 10.67 -25.91
N ASP A 81 0.65 9.41 -25.67
CA ASP A 81 -0.65 8.98 -25.17
C ASP A 81 -0.59 8.68 -23.67
N ALA A 82 -0.84 9.69 -22.86
CA ALA A 82 -0.82 9.59 -21.41
C ALA A 82 -2.09 8.91 -20.83
N ASP A 83 -3.07 8.59 -21.67
CA ASP A 83 -4.26 7.82 -21.34
C ASP A 83 -4.07 6.30 -21.60
N ASP A 84 -2.97 5.92 -22.25
CA ASP A 84 -2.57 4.52 -22.42
C ASP A 84 -1.80 4.04 -21.17
N LEU A 85 -2.44 3.16 -20.41
CA LEU A 85 -1.87 2.63 -19.16
C LEU A 85 -0.55 1.87 -19.38
N ASP A 86 -0.46 1.11 -20.47
CA ASP A 86 0.72 0.26 -20.75
C ASP A 86 1.94 1.12 -21.11
N GLN A 87 1.73 2.26 -21.74
CA GLN A 87 2.80 3.21 -22.04
C GLN A 87 3.29 3.97 -20.82
N VAL A 88 2.41 4.24 -19.86
CA VAL A 88 2.73 5.09 -18.70
C VAL A 88 3.28 4.28 -17.51
N ALA A 89 2.83 3.03 -17.32
CA ALA A 89 3.05 2.30 -16.08
C ALA A 89 4.53 2.04 -15.79
N GLN A 90 5.28 1.50 -16.76
CA GLN A 90 6.68 1.16 -16.53
C GLN A 90 7.58 2.39 -16.39
N PRO A 91 7.53 3.40 -17.31
CA PRO A 91 8.39 4.59 -17.18
C PRO A 91 8.16 5.36 -15.87
N MET A 92 6.90 5.42 -15.41
CA MET A 92 6.58 6.11 -14.15
C MET A 92 7.06 5.33 -12.92
N SER A 93 6.98 3.99 -12.98
CA SER A 93 7.50 3.12 -11.93
C SER A 93 9.03 3.19 -11.86
N ASP A 94 9.72 3.19 -12.99
CA ASP A 94 11.19 3.29 -13.05
C ASP A 94 11.67 4.64 -12.49
N PHE A 95 10.98 5.72 -12.83
CA PHE A 95 11.28 7.04 -12.28
C PHE A 95 11.02 7.10 -10.78
N PHE A 96 9.95 6.51 -10.30
CA PHE A 96 9.70 6.42 -8.87
C PHE A 96 10.75 5.59 -8.13
N GLU A 97 11.21 4.47 -8.69
CA GLU A 97 12.32 3.69 -8.12
C GLU A 97 13.62 4.50 -8.02
N GLN A 98 13.88 5.36 -9.00
CA GLN A 98 15.00 6.30 -8.93
C GLN A 98 14.83 7.27 -7.76
N VAL A 99 13.64 7.86 -7.57
CA VAL A 99 13.33 8.77 -6.45
C VAL A 99 13.58 8.09 -5.10
N VAL A 100 13.10 6.85 -4.93
CA VAL A 100 13.31 6.07 -3.70
C VAL A 100 14.80 5.83 -3.43
N ARG A 101 15.57 5.49 -4.45
CA ARG A 101 17.04 5.25 -4.32
C ARG A 101 17.82 6.51 -3.97
N GLU A 102 17.45 7.65 -4.57
CA GLU A 102 18.15 8.92 -4.36
C GLU A 102 17.83 9.56 -2.99
N ASN A 103 16.74 9.14 -2.34
CA ASN A 103 16.28 9.74 -1.09
C ASN A 103 16.03 8.67 -0.01
N PRO A 104 17.10 7.97 0.45
CA PRO A 104 16.96 6.80 1.31
C PRO A 104 16.32 7.09 2.68
N GLU A 105 16.49 8.27 3.23
CA GLU A 105 16.03 8.65 4.57
C GLU A 105 14.85 9.64 4.57
N ALA A 106 14.43 10.09 3.37
CA ALA A 106 13.38 11.09 3.27
C ALA A 106 11.97 10.45 3.28
N GLN A 107 11.02 11.19 3.82
CA GLN A 107 9.60 10.90 3.58
C GLN A 107 9.24 11.20 2.13
N ILE A 108 8.61 10.24 1.44
CA ILE A 108 8.20 10.41 0.05
C ILE A 108 6.69 10.65 0.00
N LEU A 109 6.32 11.84 -0.41
CA LEU A 109 4.95 12.25 -0.65
C LEU A 109 4.57 11.95 -2.10
N ILE A 110 3.51 11.19 -2.34
CA ILE A 110 3.01 10.90 -3.69
C ILE A 110 1.73 11.69 -3.93
N ASN A 111 1.75 12.63 -4.88
CA ASN A 111 0.55 13.40 -5.25
C ASN A 111 -0.42 12.54 -6.07
N LEU A 112 -1.54 12.16 -5.48
CA LEU A 112 -2.58 11.33 -6.09
C LEU A 112 -3.59 12.12 -6.95
N SER A 113 -3.43 13.44 -7.08
CA SER A 113 -4.46 14.32 -7.64
C SER A 113 -4.14 14.87 -9.02
N SER A 114 -2.88 14.84 -9.44
CA SER A 114 -2.42 15.38 -10.72
C SER A 114 -2.23 14.31 -11.78
N GLY A 115 -2.29 14.70 -13.06
CA GLY A 115 -2.14 13.79 -14.20
C GLY A 115 -3.46 13.18 -14.68
N THR A 116 -3.35 12.25 -15.64
CA THR A 116 -4.50 11.51 -16.20
C THR A 116 -5.07 10.51 -15.19
N PRO A 117 -6.28 9.97 -15.39
CA PRO A 117 -6.80 8.89 -14.54
C PRO A 117 -5.87 7.68 -14.45
N GLN A 118 -5.22 7.31 -15.55
CA GLN A 118 -4.25 6.21 -15.62
C GLN A 118 -3.02 6.48 -14.75
N MET A 119 -2.45 7.68 -14.86
CA MET A 119 -1.34 8.11 -13.99
C MET A 119 -1.74 8.07 -12.51
N LYS A 120 -2.92 8.57 -12.16
CA LYS A 120 -3.43 8.54 -10.77
C LYS A 120 -3.58 7.13 -10.22
N MET A 121 -3.99 6.19 -11.06
CA MET A 121 -4.08 4.78 -10.70
C MET A 121 -2.69 4.20 -10.37
N ILE A 122 -1.68 4.51 -11.18
CA ILE A 122 -0.30 4.08 -10.94
C ILE A 122 0.26 4.72 -9.67
N LEU A 123 0.03 6.03 -9.46
CA LEU A 123 0.45 6.73 -8.24
C LEU A 123 -0.15 6.08 -6.97
N ALA A 124 -1.44 5.74 -7.00
CA ALA A 124 -2.08 5.05 -5.90
C ALA A 124 -1.50 3.64 -5.68
N GLN A 125 -1.18 2.93 -6.75
CA GLN A 125 -0.52 1.63 -6.67
C GLN A 125 0.89 1.73 -6.08
N LEU A 126 1.67 2.74 -6.47
CA LEU A 126 3.01 2.99 -5.93
C LEU A 126 2.96 3.32 -4.43
N ALA A 127 1.99 4.12 -4.00
CA ALA A 127 1.76 4.45 -2.59
C ALA A 127 1.38 3.22 -1.73
N LEU A 128 0.83 2.17 -2.34
CA LEU A 128 0.42 0.92 -1.68
C LEU A 128 1.40 -0.23 -1.88
N ASN A 129 2.52 0.00 -2.55
CA ASN A 129 3.42 -1.09 -2.92
C ASN A 129 4.26 -1.53 -1.74
N ASN A 130 3.98 -2.75 -1.23
CA ASN A 130 4.71 -3.39 -0.13
C ASN A 130 6.22 -3.57 -0.40
N ARG A 131 6.67 -3.41 -1.64
CA ARG A 131 8.10 -3.43 -2.01
C ARG A 131 8.90 -2.34 -1.28
N TYR A 132 8.21 -1.30 -0.80
CA TYR A 132 8.81 -0.16 -0.12
C TYR A 132 8.35 -0.03 1.34
N ASN A 133 8.00 -1.16 2.00
CA ASN A 133 7.48 -1.17 3.38
C ASN A 133 8.46 -0.62 4.43
N ASP A 134 9.75 -0.58 4.10
CA ASP A 134 10.81 0.02 4.91
C ASP A 134 10.96 1.54 4.70
N ARG A 135 10.10 2.13 3.85
CA ARG A 135 10.12 3.54 3.48
C ARG A 135 8.90 4.28 4.01
N ASP A 136 9.11 5.52 4.41
CA ASP A 136 8.01 6.43 4.76
C ASP A 136 7.40 7.04 3.48
N ILE A 137 6.41 6.34 2.90
CA ILE A 137 5.70 6.75 1.69
C ILE A 137 4.27 7.10 2.03
N VAL A 138 3.87 8.33 1.72
CA VAL A 138 2.54 8.86 2.01
C VAL A 138 1.86 9.32 0.72
N GLY A 139 0.68 8.78 0.44
CA GLY A 139 -0.18 9.29 -0.63
C GLY A 139 -0.89 10.58 -0.20
N VAL A 140 -0.74 11.65 -0.97
CA VAL A 140 -1.40 12.93 -0.73
C VAL A 140 -2.48 13.16 -1.78
N GLN A 141 -3.71 13.33 -1.33
CA GLN A 141 -4.83 13.71 -2.18
C GLN A 141 -5.19 15.18 -1.94
N VAL A 142 -5.33 15.94 -3.02
CA VAL A 142 -5.82 17.32 -3.01
C VAL A 142 -7.25 17.33 -3.54
N ARG A 143 -8.22 17.69 -2.70
CA ARG A 143 -9.61 17.79 -3.13
C ARG A 143 -9.79 18.95 -4.09
N ASN A 144 -10.66 18.78 -5.08
CA ASN A 144 -11.06 19.88 -5.94
C ASN A 144 -11.74 20.99 -5.09
N PRO A 145 -11.50 22.25 -5.39
CA PRO A 145 -12.24 23.34 -4.72
C PRO A 145 -13.74 23.21 -5.06
N ASP A 146 -14.59 23.51 -4.07
CA ASP A 146 -16.06 23.39 -4.19
C ASP A 146 -16.63 24.28 -5.29
N LYS A 147 -15.99 25.44 -5.55
CA LYS A 147 -16.28 26.32 -6.67
C LYS A 147 -14.97 26.72 -7.33
N ARG A 148 -14.85 26.51 -8.62
CA ARG A 148 -13.84 27.18 -9.43
C ARG A 148 -14.48 28.40 -10.06
N SER A 149 -13.90 29.57 -9.83
CA SER A 149 -14.32 30.79 -10.49
C SER A 149 -14.08 30.67 -11.99
N GLY A 150 -15.16 30.58 -12.74
CA GLY A 150 -15.13 30.56 -14.18
C GLY A 150 -14.98 29.20 -14.84
N ASP A 151 -15.43 29.12 -16.05
CA ASP A 151 -15.56 27.98 -16.93
C ASP A 151 -14.37 27.03 -16.94
N SER A 152 -14.66 25.75 -16.93
CA SER A 152 -13.73 24.64 -17.19
C SER A 152 -12.92 24.77 -18.49
N ASP A 153 -13.27 25.71 -19.34
CA ASP A 153 -12.67 25.98 -20.65
C ASP A 153 -11.52 27.01 -20.65
N ARG A 154 -11.14 27.61 -19.49
CA ARG A 154 -10.12 28.66 -19.51
C ARG A 154 -8.73 28.19 -19.97
N THR A 155 -8.35 26.94 -19.72
CA THR A 155 -7.05 26.42 -20.15
C THR A 155 -6.92 26.26 -21.68
N ASN A 156 -8.05 26.18 -22.40
CA ASN A 156 -8.08 26.11 -23.86
C ASN A 156 -8.41 27.47 -24.52
N LYS A 157 -8.66 28.52 -23.72
CA LYS A 157 -8.92 29.86 -24.27
C LYS A 157 -7.62 30.51 -24.72
N LYS A 158 -7.71 31.22 -25.83
CA LYS A 158 -6.62 32.01 -26.44
C LYS A 158 -5.97 33.03 -25.46
N ASN A 159 -6.62 33.31 -24.36
CA ASN A 159 -6.23 34.34 -23.37
C ASN A 159 -5.83 33.75 -21.99
N TYR A 160 -5.47 32.45 -21.89
CA TYR A 160 -4.96 31.90 -20.65
C TYR A 160 -3.57 32.46 -20.36
N SER A 161 -3.41 33.14 -19.22
CA SER A 161 -2.14 33.64 -18.70
C SER A 161 -1.84 32.98 -17.36
N VAL A 162 -0.71 32.29 -17.29
CA VAL A 162 -0.25 31.63 -16.06
C VAL A 162 0.03 32.67 -14.97
N GLU A 163 0.56 33.83 -15.35
CA GLU A 163 0.87 34.92 -14.45
C GLU A 163 -0.40 35.48 -13.82
N GLU A 164 -1.42 35.77 -14.60
CA GLU A 164 -2.70 36.29 -14.09
C GLU A 164 -3.39 35.29 -13.14
N GLU A 165 -3.35 33.99 -13.48
CA GLU A 165 -3.90 32.94 -12.61
C GLU A 165 -3.12 32.82 -11.29
N LEU A 166 -1.80 33.02 -11.31
CA LEU A 166 -0.96 33.00 -10.12
C LEU A 166 -1.18 34.24 -9.25
N GLU A 167 -1.26 35.44 -9.87
CA GLU A 167 -1.44 36.71 -9.14
C GLU A 167 -2.82 36.81 -8.48
N LEU A 168 -3.85 36.24 -9.13
CA LEU A 168 -5.23 36.23 -8.65
C LEU A 168 -5.58 34.95 -7.88
N ASN A 169 -4.60 34.17 -7.51
CA ASN A 169 -4.80 32.87 -6.88
C ASN A 169 -5.42 33.02 -5.49
N GLU A 170 -6.66 32.58 -5.35
CA GLU A 170 -7.41 32.66 -4.08
C GLU A 170 -6.86 31.70 -3.00
N ASP A 171 -6.00 30.74 -3.35
CA ASP A 171 -5.31 29.91 -2.34
C ASP A 171 -4.12 30.67 -1.67
N GLU A 172 -3.78 31.90 -2.11
CA GLU A 172 -2.85 32.79 -1.41
C GLU A 172 -3.50 33.53 -0.23
N GLU A 173 -4.82 33.56 -0.15
CA GLU A 173 -5.51 34.21 0.97
C GLU A 173 -5.22 33.50 2.30
N PRO A 174 -5.06 34.27 3.41
CA PRO A 174 -4.68 33.67 4.71
C PRO A 174 -5.68 32.67 5.28
N ASP A 175 -6.94 32.73 4.88
CA ASP A 175 -8.04 31.87 5.31
C ASP A 175 -8.35 30.77 4.28
N ALA A 176 -7.55 30.64 3.23
CA ALA A 176 -7.75 29.62 2.22
C ALA A 176 -7.66 28.20 2.84
N PRO A 177 -8.65 27.33 2.55
CA PRO A 177 -8.71 26.04 3.19
C PRO A 177 -7.61 25.10 2.69
N ASN A 178 -6.99 24.36 3.62
CA ASN A 178 -6.14 23.22 3.25
C ASN A 178 -7.01 22.11 2.68
N ARG A 179 -6.83 21.78 1.40
CA ARG A 179 -7.54 20.74 0.67
C ARG A 179 -6.79 19.42 0.61
N CYS A 180 -5.59 19.36 1.20
CA CYS A 180 -4.81 18.13 1.29
C CYS A 180 -5.44 17.15 2.28
N SER A 181 -5.34 15.89 1.96
CA SER A 181 -5.67 14.77 2.84
C SER A 181 -4.77 13.58 2.51
N GLU A 182 -4.55 12.70 3.49
CA GLU A 182 -3.77 11.49 3.35
C GLU A 182 -4.72 10.28 3.38
N PRO A 183 -5.24 9.86 2.21
CA PRO A 183 -6.17 8.75 2.15
C PRO A 183 -5.45 7.46 2.50
N LYS A 184 -5.99 6.71 3.44
CA LYS A 184 -5.41 5.43 3.87
C LYS A 184 -5.55 4.31 2.85
N LEU A 185 -6.23 4.53 1.73
CA LEU A 185 -6.43 3.61 0.60
C LEU A 185 -6.84 2.18 1.02
N PHE A 186 -7.41 2.03 2.22
CA PHE A 186 -7.74 0.74 2.84
C PHE A 186 -8.60 -0.17 1.95
N ALA A 187 -9.47 0.39 1.12
CA ALA A 187 -10.34 -0.42 0.28
C ALA A 187 -9.53 -1.20 -0.77
N ILE A 188 -8.57 -0.53 -1.43
CA ILE A 188 -7.70 -1.15 -2.44
C ILE A 188 -6.77 -2.17 -1.80
N GLN A 189 -6.16 -1.80 -0.66
CA GLN A 189 -5.27 -2.68 0.09
C GLN A 189 -6.02 -3.91 0.61
N ARG A 190 -7.23 -3.71 1.17
CA ARG A 190 -8.07 -4.78 1.71
C ARG A 190 -8.41 -5.84 0.67
N ASP A 191 -8.77 -5.45 -0.55
CA ASP A 191 -9.15 -6.41 -1.58
C ASP A 191 -7.95 -7.25 -2.02
N ARG A 192 -6.77 -6.65 -2.13
CA ARG A 192 -5.52 -7.35 -2.43
C ARG A 192 -5.14 -8.34 -1.31
N VAL A 193 -5.14 -7.88 -0.07
CA VAL A 193 -4.85 -8.71 1.11
C VAL A 193 -5.89 -9.82 1.27
N SER A 194 -7.18 -9.54 1.05
CA SER A 194 -8.24 -10.54 1.12
C SER A 194 -8.07 -11.65 0.08
N ALA A 195 -7.65 -11.32 -1.14
CA ALA A 195 -7.36 -12.33 -2.16
C ALA A 195 -6.18 -13.22 -1.77
N GLN A 196 -5.11 -12.62 -1.25
CA GLN A 196 -3.95 -13.34 -0.74
C GLN A 196 -4.31 -14.23 0.46
N MET A 197 -5.06 -13.70 1.43
CA MET A 197 -5.58 -14.46 2.58
C MET A 197 -6.37 -15.68 2.14
N ARG A 198 -7.31 -15.52 1.18
CA ARG A 198 -8.12 -16.65 0.67
C ARG A 198 -7.25 -17.72 0.06
N SER A 199 -6.24 -17.34 -0.72
CA SER A 199 -5.29 -18.29 -1.34
C SER A 199 -4.49 -19.05 -0.29
N LEU A 200 -3.96 -18.36 0.72
CA LEU A 200 -3.18 -18.98 1.81
C LEU A 200 -4.08 -19.85 2.72
N LEU A 201 -5.30 -19.42 3.00
CA LEU A 201 -6.29 -20.21 3.74
C LEU A 201 -6.66 -21.49 3.00
N ALA A 202 -6.86 -21.42 1.68
CA ALA A 202 -7.15 -22.60 0.87
C ALA A 202 -6.01 -23.63 0.90
N ARG A 203 -4.76 -23.15 0.98
CA ARG A 203 -3.57 -24.00 1.15
C ARG A 203 -3.28 -24.37 2.60
N ARG A 204 -4.04 -23.82 3.57
CA ARG A 204 -3.82 -23.99 5.01
C ARG A 204 -2.41 -23.57 5.44
N ASP A 205 -1.85 -22.58 4.76
CA ASP A 205 -0.54 -22.03 5.08
C ASP A 205 -0.68 -20.93 6.13
N TYR A 206 -0.87 -21.35 7.37
CA TYR A 206 -1.12 -20.44 8.48
C TYR A 206 0.12 -19.63 8.87
N ARG A 207 1.34 -20.16 8.62
CA ARG A 207 2.57 -19.40 8.87
C ARG A 207 2.74 -18.25 7.88
N ALA A 208 2.48 -18.49 6.60
CA ALA A 208 2.47 -17.42 5.60
C ALA A 208 1.36 -16.40 5.87
N LEU A 209 0.18 -16.84 6.38
CA LEU A 209 -0.86 -15.92 6.84
C LEU A 209 -0.42 -15.06 8.02
N GLU A 210 0.24 -15.64 9.02
CA GLU A 210 0.77 -14.89 10.18
C GLU A 210 1.78 -13.82 9.73
N ALA A 211 2.61 -14.13 8.74
CA ALA A 211 3.59 -13.21 8.17
C ALA A 211 2.96 -11.97 7.49
N LEU A 212 1.66 -11.98 7.17
CA LEU A 212 0.95 -10.78 6.71
C LEU A 212 0.81 -9.72 7.82
N GLY A 213 0.94 -10.11 9.08
CA GLY A 213 1.04 -9.22 10.24
C GLY A 213 -0.05 -8.15 10.28
N ASP A 214 0.37 -6.89 10.29
CA ASP A 214 -0.53 -5.72 10.42
C ASP A 214 -1.46 -5.49 9.22
N GLN A 215 -1.26 -6.24 8.11
CA GLN A 215 -2.18 -6.20 6.98
C GLN A 215 -3.47 -6.98 7.25
N LEU A 216 -3.49 -7.82 8.30
CA LEU A 216 -4.66 -8.58 8.73
C LEU A 216 -5.52 -7.74 9.70
N PRO A 217 -6.84 -7.97 9.72
CA PRO A 217 -7.68 -7.40 10.77
C PRO A 217 -7.16 -7.84 12.15
N PRO A 218 -7.05 -6.91 13.13
CA PRO A 218 -6.52 -7.22 14.46
C PRO A 218 -7.25 -8.37 15.17
N GLU A 219 -8.54 -8.53 14.90
CA GLU A 219 -9.39 -9.58 15.48
C GLU A 219 -9.05 -10.98 14.95
N VAL A 220 -8.49 -11.06 13.74
CA VAL A 220 -8.19 -12.32 13.05
C VAL A 220 -6.78 -12.83 13.38
N LEU A 221 -5.82 -11.94 13.62
CA LEU A 221 -4.43 -12.28 13.84
C LEU A 221 -4.20 -13.29 14.99
N PRO A 222 -4.85 -13.16 16.17
CA PRO A 222 -4.71 -14.14 17.25
C PRO A 222 -5.18 -15.54 16.85
N LEU A 223 -6.25 -15.64 16.04
CA LEU A 223 -6.74 -16.92 15.52
C LEU A 223 -5.75 -17.54 14.53
N ILE A 224 -5.17 -16.74 13.64
CA ILE A 224 -4.16 -17.22 12.69
C ILE A 224 -2.92 -17.74 13.43
N ARG A 225 -2.43 -17.03 14.45
CA ARG A 225 -1.32 -17.49 15.31
C ARG A 225 -1.64 -18.82 15.97
N HIS A 226 -2.84 -18.94 16.55
CA HIS A 226 -3.28 -20.20 17.12
C HIS A 226 -3.25 -21.34 16.09
N LEU A 227 -3.78 -21.12 14.88
CA LEU A 227 -3.80 -22.12 13.81
C LEU A 227 -2.39 -22.49 13.32
N ALA A 228 -1.48 -21.52 13.22
CA ALA A 228 -0.09 -21.75 12.83
C ALA A 228 0.62 -22.67 13.81
N VAL A 229 0.59 -22.31 15.10
CA VAL A 229 1.22 -23.06 16.20
C VAL A 229 0.59 -24.47 16.33
N ARG A 230 -0.74 -24.57 16.17
CA ARG A 230 -1.46 -25.85 16.19
C ARG A 230 -1.06 -26.76 15.04
N ASN A 231 -0.87 -26.19 13.84
CA ASN A 231 -0.45 -26.94 12.65
C ASN A 231 1.01 -27.46 12.78
N ASP A 232 1.82 -26.83 13.63
CA ASP A 232 3.18 -27.25 13.97
C ASP A 232 3.22 -28.25 15.15
N LEU A 233 2.06 -28.74 15.58
CA LEU A 233 1.89 -29.67 16.72
C LEU A 233 2.38 -29.12 18.07
N GLN A 234 2.57 -27.81 18.22
CA GLN A 234 2.87 -27.17 19.48
C GLN A 234 1.61 -27.06 20.36
N THR A 235 1.15 -28.20 20.83
CA THR A 235 -0.19 -28.37 21.42
C THR A 235 -0.45 -27.49 22.63
N GLU A 236 0.52 -27.37 23.55
CA GLU A 236 0.39 -26.58 24.76
C GLU A 236 0.31 -25.07 24.44
N GLU A 237 1.16 -24.61 23.54
CA GLU A 237 1.15 -23.22 23.11
C GLU A 237 -0.15 -22.88 22.35
N ALA A 238 -0.58 -23.76 21.45
CA ALA A 238 -1.86 -23.61 20.75
C ALA A 238 -3.03 -23.52 21.73
N TYR A 239 -3.03 -24.33 22.80
CA TYR A 239 -4.05 -24.29 23.83
C TYR A 239 -4.03 -22.96 24.61
N ARG A 240 -2.84 -22.47 24.95
CA ARG A 240 -2.65 -21.17 25.60
C ARG A 240 -3.21 -20.02 24.77
N LEU A 241 -2.91 -20.01 23.46
CA LEU A 241 -3.40 -19.00 22.52
C LEU A 241 -4.92 -19.07 22.27
N ALA A 242 -5.53 -20.25 22.44
CA ALA A 242 -6.95 -20.44 22.26
C ALA A 242 -7.80 -19.86 23.40
N ARG A 243 -7.27 -19.81 24.64
CA ARG A 243 -8.03 -19.42 25.84
C ARG A 243 -8.68 -18.04 25.74
N PRO A 244 -8.00 -16.97 25.28
CA PRO A 244 -8.59 -15.65 25.20
C PRO A 244 -9.53 -15.47 24.00
N LEU A 245 -9.61 -16.44 23.05
CA LEU A 245 -10.40 -16.31 21.85
C LEU A 245 -11.89 -16.59 22.16
N ASN A 246 -12.69 -15.55 22.11
CA ASN A 246 -14.14 -15.68 22.28
C ASN A 246 -14.81 -15.98 20.92
N LEU A 247 -14.83 -17.26 20.52
CA LEU A 247 -15.38 -17.70 19.26
C LEU A 247 -16.74 -18.36 19.45
N PRO A 248 -17.64 -18.27 18.46
CA PRO A 248 -18.98 -18.90 18.52
C PRO A 248 -18.94 -20.43 18.41
N PHE A 249 -17.76 -21.01 18.26
CA PHE A 249 -17.54 -22.44 18.15
C PHE A 249 -16.36 -22.88 19.03
N LYS A 250 -16.31 -24.18 19.34
CA LYS A 250 -15.23 -24.75 20.15
C LYS A 250 -14.01 -25.06 19.28
N LEU A 251 -12.84 -24.47 19.60
CA LEU A 251 -11.57 -24.77 18.91
C LEU A 251 -11.11 -26.20 19.17
N TYR A 252 -11.39 -26.75 20.36
CA TYR A 252 -11.10 -28.11 20.76
C TYR A 252 -12.43 -28.79 21.10
N PRO A 253 -13.04 -29.49 20.11
CA PRO A 253 -14.36 -30.12 20.32
C PRO A 253 -14.29 -31.29 21.31
N VAL A 254 -13.14 -31.96 21.41
CA VAL A 254 -12.95 -33.09 22.32
C VAL A 254 -12.55 -32.57 23.70
N LYS A 255 -13.50 -32.51 24.62
CA LYS A 255 -13.23 -32.23 26.02
C LYS A 255 -12.80 -33.50 26.73
N HIS A 256 -11.55 -33.56 27.18
CA HIS A 256 -11.08 -34.17 28.45
C HIS A 256 -11.48 -35.60 28.83
N ALA A 257 -12.06 -36.41 27.98
CA ALA A 257 -12.43 -37.77 28.37
C ALA A 257 -11.28 -38.78 28.29
N ALA A 258 -10.19 -38.44 27.60
CA ALA A 258 -9.01 -39.26 27.50
C ALA A 258 -7.78 -38.37 27.76
N GLY A 259 -6.75 -38.89 28.36
CA GLY A 259 -5.54 -38.16 28.75
C GLY A 259 -4.85 -37.40 27.58
N SER A 260 -3.76 -36.71 27.90
CA SER A 260 -3.03 -35.86 26.97
C SER A 260 -2.71 -36.53 25.64
N GLU A 261 -2.41 -37.81 25.64
CA GLU A 261 -2.04 -38.63 24.50
C GLU A 261 -3.14 -38.74 23.39
N TYR A 262 -4.44 -38.90 23.77
CA TYR A 262 -5.52 -38.92 22.79
C TYR A 262 -5.71 -37.55 22.13
N ARG A 263 -5.43 -36.49 22.85
CA ARG A 263 -5.45 -35.15 22.29
C ARG A 263 -4.33 -34.98 21.27
N GLU A 264 -3.13 -35.42 21.58
CA GLU A 264 -1.96 -35.37 20.69
C GLU A 264 -2.18 -36.19 19.41
N LEU A 265 -2.65 -37.43 19.55
CA LEU A 265 -3.01 -38.26 18.40
C LEU A 265 -4.11 -37.62 17.53
N SER A 266 -5.09 -36.98 18.16
CA SER A 266 -6.15 -36.26 17.43
C SER A 266 -5.60 -35.06 16.66
N GLU A 267 -4.71 -34.29 17.25
CA GLU A 267 -4.06 -33.15 16.57
C GLU A 267 -3.15 -33.64 15.44
N TYR A 268 -2.42 -34.73 15.67
CA TYR A 268 -1.60 -35.35 14.61
C TYR A 268 -2.45 -35.85 13.44
N TYR A 269 -3.57 -36.52 13.73
CA TYR A 269 -4.53 -36.92 12.70
C TYR A 269 -5.05 -35.74 11.90
N LEU A 270 -5.39 -34.63 12.56
CA LEU A 270 -5.85 -33.41 11.90
C LEU A 270 -4.76 -32.81 11.00
N LEU A 271 -3.50 -32.86 11.40
CA LEU A 271 -2.37 -32.47 10.56
C LEU A 271 -2.29 -33.35 9.31
N LEU A 272 -2.31 -34.66 9.46
CA LEU A 272 -2.28 -35.60 8.33
C LEU A 272 -3.44 -35.35 7.35
N ARG A 273 -4.64 -35.13 7.87
CA ARG A 273 -5.80 -34.76 7.06
C ARG A 273 -5.59 -33.43 6.31
N ASN A 274 -4.97 -32.45 6.95
CA ASN A 274 -4.63 -31.18 6.30
C ASN A 274 -3.63 -31.37 5.16
N LEU A 275 -2.60 -32.18 5.35
CA LEU A 275 -1.63 -32.52 4.31
C LEU A 275 -2.29 -33.21 3.11
N GLN A 276 -3.18 -34.16 3.37
CA GLN A 276 -3.95 -34.85 2.34
C GLN A 276 -4.83 -33.86 1.54
N LEU A 277 -5.60 -33.03 2.24
CA LEU A 277 -6.53 -32.08 1.61
C LEU A 277 -5.82 -30.97 0.81
N THR A 278 -4.60 -30.66 1.13
CA THR A 278 -3.77 -29.65 0.44
C THR A 278 -2.85 -30.25 -0.62
N GLY A 279 -2.91 -31.57 -0.86
CA GLY A 279 -2.09 -32.27 -1.87
C GLY A 279 -0.60 -32.42 -1.49
N ARG A 280 -0.25 -32.22 -0.21
CA ARG A 280 1.13 -32.35 0.29
C ARG A 280 1.45 -33.84 0.58
N TYR A 281 1.32 -34.68 -0.42
CA TYR A 281 1.40 -36.14 -0.25
C TYR A 281 2.77 -36.61 0.21
N SER A 282 3.86 -36.00 -0.21
CA SER A 282 5.20 -36.37 0.24
C SER A 282 5.36 -36.23 1.76
N GLU A 283 4.90 -35.13 2.30
CA GLU A 283 4.92 -34.90 3.75
C GLU A 283 3.93 -35.82 4.48
N PHE A 284 2.77 -36.06 3.90
CA PHE A 284 1.80 -37.01 4.44
C PHE A 284 2.42 -38.39 4.60
N VAL A 285 3.11 -38.89 3.57
CA VAL A 285 3.77 -40.22 3.60
C VAL A 285 4.87 -40.29 4.63
N LEU A 286 5.68 -39.21 4.78
CA LEU A 286 6.73 -39.15 5.80
C LEU A 286 6.17 -39.19 7.21
N ARG A 287 5.01 -38.57 7.45
CA ARG A 287 4.42 -38.41 8.78
C ARG A 287 3.42 -39.50 9.16
N ILE A 288 2.95 -40.31 8.22
CA ILE A 288 1.95 -41.36 8.54
C ILE A 288 2.54 -42.49 9.36
N ASN A 289 3.80 -42.87 9.14
CA ASN A 289 4.43 -43.97 9.86
C ASN A 289 4.55 -43.69 11.36
N PRO A 290 5.11 -42.58 11.85
CA PRO A 290 5.10 -42.25 13.27
C PRO A 290 3.69 -42.29 13.87
N PHE A 291 2.70 -41.73 13.16
CA PHE A 291 1.31 -41.75 13.63
C PHE A 291 0.77 -43.17 13.83
N LEU A 292 0.97 -44.05 12.83
CA LEU A 292 0.54 -45.42 12.93
C LEU A 292 1.26 -46.19 14.04
N THR A 293 2.57 -45.95 14.21
CA THR A 293 3.37 -46.56 15.29
C THR A 293 2.82 -46.18 16.66
N HIS A 294 2.57 -44.92 16.90
CA HIS A 294 1.97 -44.44 18.14
C HIS A 294 0.56 -44.99 18.36
N LEU A 295 -0.26 -45.03 17.32
CA LEU A 295 -1.59 -45.59 17.39
C LEU A 295 -1.60 -47.07 17.74
N MET A 296 -0.72 -47.86 17.10
CA MET A 296 -0.57 -49.31 17.33
C MET A 296 -0.01 -49.60 18.74
N ALA A 297 1.04 -48.90 19.14
CA ALA A 297 1.59 -49.02 20.48
C ALA A 297 0.55 -48.78 21.56
N ARG A 298 -0.29 -47.75 21.33
CA ARG A 298 -1.41 -47.44 22.23
C ARG A 298 -2.44 -48.57 22.27
N GLN A 299 -2.81 -49.10 21.11
CA GLN A 299 -3.78 -50.21 21.01
C GLN A 299 -3.27 -51.46 21.69
N MET A 300 -1.96 -51.69 21.67
CA MET A 300 -1.33 -52.86 22.24
C MET A 300 -0.85 -52.61 23.70
N GLU A 301 -1.09 -51.43 24.27
CA GLU A 301 -0.60 -51.02 25.59
C GLU A 301 0.92 -51.10 25.75
N ILE A 302 1.66 -50.94 24.68
CA ILE A 302 3.13 -50.95 24.67
C ILE A 302 3.65 -49.54 24.84
N SER A 303 4.59 -49.34 25.75
CA SER A 303 5.33 -48.07 25.92
C SER A 303 6.37 -47.95 24.82
N LEU A 304 6.34 -46.87 24.07
CA LEU A 304 7.39 -46.52 23.11
C LEU A 304 8.57 -45.86 23.81
N PRO A 305 9.82 -46.06 23.35
CA PRO A 305 10.96 -45.30 23.89
C PRO A 305 10.78 -43.82 23.56
N GLU A 306 11.21 -42.94 24.50
CA GLU A 306 11.24 -41.51 24.27
C GLU A 306 12.21 -41.21 23.11
N GLU A 307 11.75 -40.48 22.10
CA GLU A 307 12.63 -39.98 21.02
C GLU A 307 13.57 -38.91 21.63
N THR A 308 14.88 -39.14 21.58
CA THR A 308 15.95 -38.23 21.98
C THR A 308 16.18 -37.12 20.95
#